data_5c3fb4525644aff0b3987fe82ab56ca5
#
_entry.id   5c3fb4525644aff0b3987fe82ab56ca5
#
_cell.length_a   1.000
_cell.length_b   1.000
_cell.length_c   1.000
_cell.angle_alpha   90.00
_cell.angle_beta   90.00
_cell.angle_gamma   90.00
#
_symmetry.space_group_name_H-M   'P 1'
#
loop_
_entity.id
_entity.type
_entity.pdbx_description
1 polymer ?
#
loop_
_entity_poly.entity_id
_entity_poly.type
_entity_poly.pdbx_seq_one_letter_code
_entity_poly.pdbx_strand_id
1 'polypeptide(L)'
;VLRIKRLGHSGTLDPMATGVLPVFVGRATKACDIIPDRRKVYTAGFQLGVSTDTLDSTGKTLKTSDKAVARADLECAKSSFVGDIMQVPPMYSAIKVNGKKLYELARAGKEIEREPRAVHIDSIDIIEYDEASRRGVMKVDCEKGTYIRSVISDIGEKLGCGGMMTSLERSYSGGVDIKDCYTIEETAEICEQDKLSQMLIPLDRAFELSLIHISEPTRLQLIS
;
A
#
# COMPACT_ATOMS: atom_id res chain seq x y z
N VAL A 1 -0.76 -4.24 -24.41
CA VAL A 1 0.62 -3.76 -24.52
C VAL A 1 1.56 -4.96 -24.73
N LEU A 2 1.87 -5.76 -23.73
CA LEU A 2 2.91 -6.80 -23.78
C LEU A 2 2.60 -8.02 -24.67
N ARG A 3 1.36 -8.24 -25.09
CA ARG A 3 0.90 -9.43 -25.87
C ARG A 3 1.35 -10.79 -25.31
N ILE A 4 1.64 -10.87 -24.01
CA ILE A 4 2.12 -12.06 -23.31
C ILE A 4 0.95 -12.69 -22.56
N LYS A 5 0.72 -13.99 -22.75
CA LYS A 5 -0.43 -14.70 -22.14
C LYS A 5 -0.30 -14.93 -20.63
N ARG A 6 0.93 -15.08 -20.12
CA ARG A 6 1.18 -15.39 -18.72
C ARG A 6 1.83 -14.21 -18.02
N LEU A 7 1.03 -13.51 -17.24
CA LEU A 7 1.44 -12.38 -16.41
C LEU A 7 0.96 -12.60 -14.96
N GLY A 8 1.75 -12.13 -14.00
CA GLY A 8 1.39 -12.04 -12.60
C GLY A 8 1.91 -10.74 -12.03
N HIS A 9 1.43 -10.33 -10.87
CA HIS A 9 1.90 -9.10 -10.20
C HIS A 9 2.06 -9.31 -8.70
N SER A 10 2.96 -8.55 -8.08
CA SER A 10 3.19 -8.56 -6.63
C SER A 10 2.42 -7.42 -5.96
N GLY A 11 1.24 -7.75 -5.46
CA GLY A 11 0.39 -6.83 -4.69
C GLY A 11 -0.45 -5.88 -5.56
N THR A 12 -1.75 -6.09 -5.49
CA THR A 12 -2.75 -5.24 -6.16
C THR A 12 -2.66 -3.80 -5.68
N LEU A 13 -2.85 -2.84 -6.59
CA LEU A 13 -3.14 -1.46 -6.27
C LEU A 13 -4.65 -1.24 -6.25
N ASP A 14 -5.13 -0.35 -5.39
CA ASP A 14 -6.52 0.12 -5.43
C ASP A 14 -6.79 0.86 -6.75
N PRO A 15 -8.04 0.90 -7.26
CA PRO A 15 -8.34 1.51 -8.56
C PRO A 15 -7.92 2.99 -8.68
N MET A 16 -7.90 3.73 -7.58
CA MET A 16 -7.45 5.12 -7.54
C MET A 16 -5.95 5.29 -7.31
N ALA A 17 -5.24 4.19 -7.01
CA ALA A 17 -3.82 4.25 -6.69
C ALA A 17 -2.95 4.24 -7.93
N THR A 18 -1.82 4.93 -7.83
CA THR A 18 -0.75 4.99 -8.83
C THR A 18 0.55 4.38 -8.30
N GLY A 19 1.59 4.37 -9.13
CA GLY A 19 2.95 4.02 -8.74
C GLY A 19 3.34 2.57 -9.05
N VAL A 20 4.30 2.07 -8.31
CA VAL A 20 5.02 0.82 -8.59
C VAL A 20 4.13 -0.41 -8.55
N LEU A 21 4.04 -1.12 -9.66
CA LEU A 21 3.41 -2.45 -9.75
C LEU A 21 4.39 -3.44 -10.39
N PRO A 22 5.13 -4.25 -9.60
CA PRO A 22 5.99 -5.28 -10.16
C PRO A 22 5.17 -6.32 -10.92
N VAL A 23 5.46 -6.46 -12.23
CA VAL A 23 4.78 -7.41 -13.13
C VAL A 23 5.76 -8.51 -13.52
N PHE A 24 5.37 -9.75 -13.31
CA PHE A 24 6.14 -10.95 -13.62
C PHE A 24 5.66 -11.57 -14.92
N VAL A 25 6.61 -11.93 -15.79
CA VAL A 25 6.34 -12.38 -17.14
C VAL A 25 6.72 -13.86 -17.29
N GLY A 26 5.86 -14.65 -17.92
CA GLY A 26 6.13 -16.04 -18.27
C GLY A 26 6.37 -16.93 -17.04
N ARG A 27 7.51 -17.63 -16.98
CA ARG A 27 7.86 -18.51 -15.87
C ARG A 27 8.15 -17.77 -14.57
N ALA A 28 8.55 -16.50 -14.64
CA ALA A 28 8.80 -15.66 -13.47
C ALA A 28 7.55 -15.40 -12.62
N THR A 29 6.34 -15.64 -13.13
CA THR A 29 5.10 -15.55 -12.34
C THR A 29 5.10 -16.45 -11.10
N LYS A 30 5.91 -17.52 -11.07
CA LYS A 30 6.08 -18.37 -9.90
C LYS A 30 6.85 -17.70 -8.75
N ALA A 31 7.57 -16.61 -9.06
CA ALA A 31 8.34 -15.84 -8.09
C ALA A 31 7.53 -14.74 -7.38
N CYS A 32 6.32 -14.43 -7.82
CA CYS A 32 5.51 -13.34 -7.27
C CYS A 32 5.37 -13.37 -5.73
N ASP A 33 5.30 -14.57 -5.15
CA ASP A 33 5.07 -14.75 -3.72
C ASP A 33 6.35 -15.04 -2.91
N ILE A 34 7.47 -15.31 -3.59
CA ILE A 34 8.73 -15.73 -2.95
C ILE A 34 9.82 -14.65 -2.99
N ILE A 35 9.54 -13.47 -3.55
CA ILE A 35 10.46 -12.33 -3.44
C ILE A 35 10.64 -11.99 -1.96
N PRO A 36 11.90 -11.96 -1.46
CA PRO A 36 12.19 -11.77 -0.04
C PRO A 36 11.75 -10.41 0.49
N ASP A 37 11.99 -9.35 -0.27
CA ASP A 37 11.59 -7.99 0.13
C ASP A 37 10.07 -7.84 0.13
N ARG A 38 9.52 -7.64 1.32
CA ARG A 38 8.09 -7.44 1.56
C ARG A 38 7.72 -5.98 1.76
N ARG A 39 8.72 -5.11 1.81
CA ARG A 39 8.59 -3.68 2.08
C ARG A 39 7.82 -2.97 0.98
N LYS A 40 7.02 -2.01 1.37
CA LYS A 40 6.26 -1.10 0.49
C LYS A 40 6.25 0.29 1.09
N VAL A 41 6.47 1.27 0.25
CA VAL A 41 6.40 2.68 0.65
C VAL A 41 5.26 3.35 -0.11
N TYR A 42 4.43 4.07 0.63
CA TYR A 42 3.28 4.78 0.09
C TYR A 42 3.34 6.26 0.47
N THR A 43 2.87 7.10 -0.45
CA THR A 43 2.47 8.47 -0.18
C THR A 43 0.96 8.54 -0.30
N ALA A 44 0.28 8.90 0.78
CA ALA A 44 -1.18 8.89 0.86
C ALA A 44 -1.72 10.25 1.27
N GLY A 45 -2.63 10.80 0.46
CA GLY A 45 -3.46 11.92 0.88
C GLY A 45 -4.57 11.43 1.81
N PHE A 46 -4.92 12.24 2.79
CA PHE A 46 -6.01 11.92 3.73
C PHE A 46 -6.87 13.14 4.07
N GLN A 47 -8.07 12.87 4.51
CA GLN A 47 -9.02 13.83 5.05
C GLN A 47 -9.56 13.29 6.38
N LEU A 48 -9.36 14.04 7.47
CA LEU A 48 -9.99 13.76 8.76
C LEU A 48 -11.37 14.42 8.85
N GLY A 49 -12.22 13.88 9.71
CA GLY A 49 -13.59 14.38 9.91
C GLY A 49 -14.61 13.79 8.95
N VAL A 50 -14.24 12.80 8.14
CA VAL A 50 -15.15 12.10 7.22
C VAL A 50 -14.85 10.62 7.24
N SER A 51 -15.88 9.78 7.39
CA SER A 51 -15.77 8.32 7.25
C SER A 51 -16.62 7.85 6.07
N THR A 52 -16.09 6.91 5.28
CA THR A 52 -16.77 6.34 4.12
C THR A 52 -16.80 4.81 4.19
N ASP A 53 -17.70 4.17 3.47
CA ASP A 53 -17.84 2.70 3.44
C ASP A 53 -16.67 1.98 2.78
N THR A 54 -15.93 2.65 1.88
CA THR A 54 -14.71 2.14 1.24
C THR A 54 -13.43 2.54 1.96
N LEU A 55 -13.51 3.41 2.99
CA LEU A 55 -12.40 4.06 3.70
C LEU A 55 -11.56 4.98 2.79
N ASP A 56 -12.07 5.35 1.62
CA ASP A 56 -11.47 6.29 0.69
C ASP A 56 -12.52 7.25 0.09
N SER A 57 -12.06 8.23 -0.68
CA SER A 57 -12.92 9.28 -1.27
C SER A 57 -13.88 8.79 -2.35
N THR A 58 -13.79 7.54 -2.80
CA THR A 58 -14.70 6.97 -3.80
C THR A 58 -15.96 6.37 -3.20
N GLY A 59 -15.97 6.19 -1.87
CA GLY A 59 -17.08 5.60 -1.14
C GLY A 59 -18.18 6.57 -0.77
N LYS A 60 -19.29 5.99 -0.28
CA LYS A 60 -20.39 6.75 0.27
C LYS A 60 -20.03 7.26 1.67
N THR A 61 -20.24 8.56 1.92
CA THR A 61 -20.08 9.14 3.26
C THR A 61 -21.04 8.50 4.25
N LEU A 62 -20.50 7.97 5.33
CA LEU A 62 -21.26 7.36 6.43
C LEU A 62 -21.40 8.33 7.59
N LYS A 63 -20.35 9.10 7.91
CA LYS A 63 -20.28 9.99 9.07
C LYS A 63 -19.41 11.18 8.77
N THR A 64 -19.78 12.33 9.34
CA THR A 64 -18.97 13.55 9.36
C THR A 64 -18.78 14.06 10.77
N SER A 65 -17.70 14.78 11.02
CA SER A 65 -17.37 15.39 12.30
C SER A 65 -16.66 16.72 12.07
N ASP A 66 -17.05 17.74 12.83
CA ASP A 66 -16.43 19.06 12.82
C ASP A 66 -15.35 19.23 13.89
N LYS A 67 -14.97 18.14 14.57
CA LYS A 67 -13.94 18.15 15.58
C LYS A 67 -12.64 18.69 15.01
N ALA A 68 -12.12 19.76 15.60
CA ALA A 68 -10.79 20.26 15.28
C ALA A 68 -9.72 19.24 15.71
N VAL A 69 -8.71 19.07 14.90
CA VAL A 69 -7.56 18.20 15.18
C VAL A 69 -6.31 19.01 14.95
N ALA A 70 -5.55 19.26 16.02
CA ALA A 70 -4.24 19.90 15.92
C ALA A 70 -3.19 18.92 15.35
N ARG A 71 -2.16 19.45 14.69
CA ARG A 71 -1.04 18.62 14.19
C ARG A 71 -0.41 17.78 15.28
N ALA A 72 -0.27 18.32 16.49
CA ALA A 72 0.29 17.59 17.63
C ALA A 72 -0.54 16.36 18.03
N ASP A 73 -1.87 16.47 17.98
CA ASP A 73 -2.77 15.34 18.27
C ASP A 73 -2.65 14.25 17.20
N LEU A 74 -2.54 14.65 15.93
CA LEU A 74 -2.32 13.73 14.80
C LEU A 74 -0.98 13.00 14.93
N GLU A 75 0.11 13.71 15.25
CA GLU A 75 1.44 13.13 15.47
C GLU A 75 1.44 12.14 16.65
N CYS A 76 0.73 12.46 17.73
CA CYS A 76 0.55 11.55 18.86
C CYS A 76 -0.27 10.31 18.46
N ALA A 77 -1.39 10.49 17.78
CA ALA A 77 -2.28 9.39 17.39
C ALA A 77 -1.59 8.39 16.46
N LYS A 78 -0.87 8.88 15.41
CA LYS A 78 -0.17 8.01 14.44
C LYS A 78 0.89 7.12 15.08
N SER A 79 1.55 7.60 16.15
CA SER A 79 2.63 6.85 16.82
C SER A 79 2.19 5.49 17.34
N SER A 80 0.89 5.31 17.61
CA SER A 80 0.33 4.03 18.05
C SER A 80 0.13 3.01 16.93
N PHE A 81 0.36 3.42 15.69
CA PHE A 81 0.22 2.56 14.52
C PHE A 81 1.57 2.21 13.89
N VAL A 82 2.68 2.54 14.57
CA VAL A 82 4.04 2.14 14.17
C VAL A 82 4.44 0.87 14.92
N GLY A 83 5.16 -0.02 14.25
CA GLY A 83 5.54 -1.34 14.74
C GLY A 83 4.54 -2.42 14.37
N ASP A 84 4.47 -3.47 15.17
CA ASP A 84 3.53 -4.59 14.99
C ASP A 84 2.15 -4.20 15.48
N ILE A 85 1.17 -4.21 14.59
CA ILE A 85 -0.22 -3.88 14.90
C ILE A 85 -1.18 -4.95 14.38
N MET A 86 -2.37 -5.02 15.00
CA MET A 86 -3.48 -5.81 14.50
C MET A 86 -4.42 -4.91 13.69
N GLN A 87 -4.56 -5.18 12.40
CA GLN A 87 -5.40 -4.40 11.48
C GLN A 87 -6.58 -5.24 10.98
N VAL A 88 -7.78 -4.67 11.04
CA VAL A 88 -8.96 -5.27 10.40
C VAL A 88 -8.94 -4.88 8.91
N PRO A 89 -8.86 -5.88 7.99
CA PRO A 89 -8.88 -5.59 6.56
C PRO A 89 -10.17 -4.90 6.14
N PRO A 90 -10.16 -3.97 5.16
CA PRO A 90 -11.39 -3.35 4.69
C PRO A 90 -12.27 -4.34 3.93
N MET A 91 -13.59 -4.12 3.91
CA MET A 91 -14.53 -4.93 3.13
C MET A 91 -14.21 -4.89 1.62
N TYR A 92 -13.74 -3.74 1.13
CA TYR A 92 -13.30 -3.59 -0.25
C TYR A 92 -11.84 -4.05 -0.42
N SER A 93 -11.60 -5.35 -0.21
CA SER A 93 -10.30 -5.99 -0.38
C SER A 93 -10.38 -7.29 -1.20
N ALA A 94 -9.23 -7.76 -1.71
CA ALA A 94 -9.12 -8.99 -2.48
C ALA A 94 -9.01 -10.27 -1.61
N ILE A 95 -9.11 -10.13 -0.30
CA ILE A 95 -9.09 -11.27 0.65
C ILE A 95 -10.28 -12.17 0.35
N LYS A 96 -10.03 -13.47 0.36
CA LYS A 96 -11.07 -14.48 0.19
C LYS A 96 -11.55 -14.99 1.54
N VAL A 97 -12.87 -15.02 1.73
CA VAL A 97 -13.55 -15.67 2.84
C VAL A 97 -14.58 -16.63 2.25
N ASN A 98 -14.52 -17.89 2.62
CA ASN A 98 -15.38 -18.95 2.07
C ASN A 98 -15.40 -19.01 0.52
N GLY A 99 -14.21 -18.80 -0.09
CA GLY A 99 -14.03 -18.84 -1.55
C GLY A 99 -14.43 -17.60 -2.32
N LYS A 100 -15.10 -16.61 -1.70
CA LYS A 100 -15.52 -15.33 -2.32
C LYS A 100 -14.61 -14.20 -1.83
N LYS A 101 -14.30 -13.26 -2.72
CA LYS A 101 -13.53 -12.08 -2.33
C LYS A 101 -14.40 -11.10 -1.55
N LEU A 102 -13.80 -10.43 -0.54
CA LEU A 102 -14.53 -9.48 0.31
C LEU A 102 -15.20 -8.36 -0.50
N TYR A 103 -14.53 -7.82 -1.52
CA TYR A 103 -15.13 -6.77 -2.35
C TYR A 103 -16.36 -7.23 -3.14
N GLU A 104 -16.47 -8.53 -3.48
CA GLU A 104 -17.65 -9.08 -4.16
C GLU A 104 -18.84 -9.11 -3.19
N LEU A 105 -18.60 -9.44 -1.92
CA LEU A 105 -19.61 -9.42 -0.87
C LEU A 105 -20.03 -7.98 -0.55
N ALA A 106 -19.09 -7.06 -0.46
CA ALA A 106 -19.37 -5.62 -0.23
C ALA A 106 -20.27 -5.04 -1.33
N ARG A 107 -19.96 -5.32 -2.61
CA ARG A 107 -20.80 -4.90 -3.75
C ARG A 107 -22.20 -5.52 -3.73
N ALA A 108 -22.36 -6.68 -3.14
CA ALA A 108 -23.66 -7.32 -2.94
C ALA A 108 -24.39 -6.82 -1.66
N GLY A 109 -23.89 -5.75 -1.01
CA GLY A 109 -24.45 -5.19 0.21
C GLY A 109 -24.31 -6.09 1.43
N LYS A 110 -23.40 -7.08 1.40
CA LYS A 110 -23.17 -8.00 2.51
C LYS A 110 -21.92 -7.57 3.26
N GLU A 111 -22.08 -7.25 4.52
CA GLU A 111 -20.99 -7.07 5.46
C GLU A 111 -20.77 -8.37 6.24
N ILE A 112 -19.52 -8.75 6.41
CA ILE A 112 -19.11 -9.91 7.20
C ILE A 112 -18.05 -9.51 8.21
N GLU A 113 -18.02 -10.20 9.34
CA GLU A 113 -16.98 -10.05 10.33
C GLU A 113 -15.63 -10.47 9.73
N ARG A 114 -14.59 -9.69 10.01
CA ARG A 114 -13.24 -9.88 9.52
C ARG A 114 -12.29 -9.99 10.69
N GLU A 115 -11.52 -11.03 10.71
CA GLU A 115 -10.51 -11.22 11.75
C GLU A 115 -9.37 -10.23 11.55
N PRO A 116 -8.89 -9.58 12.63
CA PRO A 116 -7.70 -8.75 12.59
C PRO A 116 -6.48 -9.58 12.14
N ARG A 117 -5.57 -8.95 11.41
CA ARG A 117 -4.32 -9.55 10.94
C ARG A 117 -3.13 -8.76 11.41
N ALA A 118 -2.09 -9.46 11.83
CA ALA A 118 -0.83 -8.83 12.17
C ALA A 118 -0.22 -8.22 10.91
N VAL A 119 0.17 -6.94 11.00
CA VAL A 119 0.92 -6.20 9.99
C VAL A 119 2.01 -5.40 10.67
N HIS A 120 3.10 -5.12 9.94
CA HIS A 120 4.19 -4.30 10.45
C HIS A 120 4.26 -2.98 9.68
N ILE A 121 4.39 -1.87 10.42
CA ILE A 121 4.57 -0.52 9.88
C ILE A 121 5.86 0.04 10.45
N ASP A 122 6.85 0.25 9.59
CA ASP A 122 8.18 0.75 9.97
C ASP A 122 8.11 2.22 10.38
N SER A 123 7.39 3.04 9.59
CA SER A 123 7.19 4.45 9.90
C SER A 123 5.91 5.03 9.29
N ILE A 124 5.40 6.09 9.94
CA ILE A 124 4.37 6.98 9.41
C ILE A 124 4.87 8.42 9.61
N ASP A 125 5.08 9.15 8.51
CA ASP A 125 5.54 10.54 8.52
C ASP A 125 4.46 11.45 7.97
N ILE A 126 4.05 12.45 8.73
CA ILE A 126 3.11 13.49 8.26
C ILE A 126 3.90 14.54 7.48
N ILE A 127 3.80 14.47 6.14
CA ILE A 127 4.51 15.39 5.22
C ILE A 127 3.85 16.77 5.28
N GLU A 128 2.53 16.81 5.09
CA GLU A 128 1.72 18.02 5.08
C GLU A 128 0.47 17.81 5.92
N TYR A 129 0.03 18.85 6.60
CA TYR A 129 -1.26 18.86 7.28
C TYR A 129 -1.77 20.28 7.44
N ASP A 130 -2.95 20.55 6.92
CA ASP A 130 -3.70 21.77 7.11
C ASP A 130 -4.80 21.54 8.14
N GLU A 131 -4.67 22.16 9.30
CA GLU A 131 -5.59 22.02 10.43
C GLU A 131 -6.99 22.57 10.12
N ALA A 132 -7.08 23.62 9.27
CA ALA A 132 -8.36 24.23 8.93
C ALA A 132 -9.23 23.33 8.05
N SER A 133 -8.66 22.75 7.01
CA SER A 133 -9.34 21.79 6.14
C SER A 133 -9.27 20.35 6.67
N ARG A 134 -8.38 20.08 7.61
CA ARG A 134 -8.08 18.74 8.15
C ARG A 134 -7.64 17.75 7.06
N ARG A 135 -6.96 18.28 6.03
CA ARG A 135 -6.36 17.52 4.94
C ARG A 135 -4.86 17.44 5.10
N GLY A 136 -4.29 16.35 4.68
CA GLY A 136 -2.86 16.19 4.73
C GLY A 136 -2.36 15.11 3.80
N VAL A 137 -1.03 14.95 3.82
CA VAL A 137 -0.29 13.91 3.11
C VAL A 137 0.60 13.21 4.13
N MET A 138 0.59 11.89 4.11
CA MET A 138 1.49 11.07 4.92
C MET A 138 2.28 10.10 4.04
N LYS A 139 3.50 9.81 4.48
CA LYS A 139 4.31 8.73 3.96
C LYS A 139 4.24 7.55 4.93
N VAL A 140 3.99 6.36 4.41
CA VAL A 140 3.91 5.14 5.19
C VAL A 140 4.88 4.12 4.63
N ASP A 141 5.79 3.65 5.46
CA ASP A 141 6.70 2.55 5.18
C ASP A 141 6.21 1.32 5.94
N CYS A 142 5.94 0.22 5.24
CA CYS A 142 5.28 -0.93 5.86
C CYS A 142 5.54 -2.23 5.09
N GLU A 143 5.24 -3.35 5.71
CA GLU A 143 5.23 -4.64 5.06
C GLU A 143 3.97 -4.90 4.21
N LYS A 144 4.08 -5.89 3.32
CA LYS A 144 2.95 -6.37 2.51
C LYS A 144 1.78 -6.80 3.38
N GLY A 145 0.56 -6.48 2.92
CA GLY A 145 -0.67 -6.83 3.65
C GLY A 145 -1.25 -5.68 4.44
N THR A 146 -0.48 -4.60 4.64
CA THR A 146 -0.97 -3.37 5.27
C THR A 146 -1.91 -2.62 4.33
N TYR A 147 -3.09 -2.26 4.81
CA TYR A 147 -4.09 -1.44 4.11
C TYR A 147 -3.98 0.01 4.58
N ILE A 148 -3.48 0.88 3.71
CA ILE A 148 -3.29 2.31 4.04
C ILE A 148 -4.63 2.99 4.33
N ARG A 149 -5.70 2.58 3.66
CA ARG A 149 -7.07 3.04 3.95
C ARG A 149 -7.47 2.75 5.39
N SER A 150 -7.20 1.54 5.89
CA SER A 150 -7.47 1.19 7.29
C SER A 150 -6.59 1.99 8.25
N VAL A 151 -5.29 2.20 7.97
CA VAL A 151 -4.41 3.03 8.80
C VAL A 151 -4.98 4.43 9.00
N ILE A 152 -5.41 5.09 7.91
CA ILE A 152 -5.98 6.43 7.95
C ILE A 152 -7.30 6.45 8.72
N SER A 153 -8.18 5.48 8.46
CA SER A 153 -9.45 5.34 9.16
C SER A 153 -9.26 5.13 10.66
N ASP A 154 -8.35 4.23 11.04
CA ASP A 154 -8.08 3.88 12.44
C ASP A 154 -7.45 5.07 13.21
N ILE A 155 -6.55 5.85 12.56
CA ILE A 155 -6.04 7.12 13.11
C ILE A 155 -7.20 8.10 13.35
N GLY A 156 -8.10 8.25 12.36
CA GLY A 156 -9.27 9.11 12.48
C GLY A 156 -10.24 8.68 13.59
N GLU A 157 -10.48 7.38 13.75
CA GLU A 157 -11.29 6.84 14.85
C GLU A 157 -10.62 7.06 16.21
N LYS A 158 -9.30 6.87 16.32
CA LYS A 158 -8.54 7.16 17.55
C LYS A 158 -8.63 8.64 17.92
N LEU A 159 -8.64 9.54 16.94
CA LEU A 159 -8.85 10.96 17.14
C LEU A 159 -10.32 11.32 17.45
N GLY A 160 -11.25 10.38 17.27
CA GLY A 160 -12.69 10.56 17.52
C GLY A 160 -13.40 11.42 16.46
N CYS A 161 -12.83 11.54 15.27
CA CYS A 161 -13.43 12.32 14.17
C CYS A 161 -13.68 11.51 12.90
N GLY A 162 -13.09 10.32 12.76
CA GLY A 162 -13.06 9.57 11.53
C GLY A 162 -12.03 10.10 10.53
N GLY A 163 -11.73 9.29 9.50
CA GLY A 163 -10.77 9.63 8.47
C GLY A 163 -10.95 8.79 7.21
N MET A 164 -10.64 9.36 6.05
CA MET A 164 -10.63 8.66 4.77
C MET A 164 -9.39 8.98 3.96
N MET A 165 -8.97 8.05 3.12
CA MET A 165 -7.90 8.25 2.15
C MET A 165 -8.42 9.01 0.93
N THR A 166 -7.65 9.99 0.45
CA THR A 166 -8.03 10.81 -0.73
C THR A 166 -7.19 10.52 -1.96
N SER A 167 -5.95 10.06 -1.77
CA SER A 167 -5.06 9.63 -2.86
C SER A 167 -4.06 8.61 -2.34
N LEU A 168 -3.49 7.81 -3.26
CA LEU A 168 -2.48 6.82 -2.92
C LEU A 168 -1.48 6.67 -4.06
N GLU A 169 -0.20 6.81 -3.76
CA GLU A 169 0.89 6.46 -4.64
C GLU A 169 1.81 5.47 -3.95
N ARG A 170 2.13 4.36 -4.60
CA ARG A 170 3.15 3.43 -4.11
C ARG A 170 4.49 3.75 -4.77
N SER A 171 5.39 4.37 -4.01
CA SER A 171 6.71 4.78 -4.50
C SER A 171 7.76 3.65 -4.49
N TYR A 172 7.53 2.59 -3.70
CA TYR A 172 8.43 1.44 -3.61
C TYR A 172 7.67 0.13 -3.39
N SER A 173 8.12 -0.94 -4.03
CA SER A 173 7.58 -2.30 -3.80
C SER A 173 8.56 -3.39 -4.22
N GLY A 174 8.98 -4.23 -3.27
CA GLY A 174 9.72 -5.46 -3.56
C GLY A 174 11.05 -5.25 -4.29
N GLY A 175 11.87 -4.30 -3.84
CA GLY A 175 13.17 -3.99 -4.43
C GLY A 175 13.14 -2.98 -5.58
N VAL A 176 11.95 -2.49 -5.99
CA VAL A 176 11.79 -1.58 -7.12
C VAL A 176 11.31 -0.22 -6.65
N ASP A 177 12.03 0.84 -7.01
CA ASP A 177 11.67 2.24 -6.78
C ASP A 177 10.89 2.80 -7.99
N ILE A 178 10.01 3.77 -7.76
CA ILE A 178 9.19 4.39 -8.81
C ILE A 178 10.02 5.05 -9.91
N LYS A 179 11.19 5.57 -9.58
CA LYS A 179 12.12 6.19 -10.55
C LYS A 179 12.69 5.20 -11.57
N ASP A 180 12.66 3.90 -11.25
CA ASP A 180 13.17 2.81 -12.09
C ASP A 180 12.03 2.12 -12.86
N CYS A 181 10.81 2.66 -12.78
CA CYS A 181 9.62 2.14 -13.44
C CYS A 181 9.35 2.82 -14.78
N TYR A 182 8.63 2.12 -15.62
CA TYR A 182 8.09 2.65 -16.88
C TYR A 182 6.57 2.83 -16.76
N THR A 183 6.06 3.87 -17.38
CA THR A 183 4.61 4.05 -17.54
C THR A 183 4.04 3.03 -18.53
N ILE A 184 2.71 2.94 -18.58
CA ILE A 184 2.02 2.05 -19.56
C ILE A 184 2.30 2.52 -20.97
N GLU A 185 2.34 3.85 -21.18
CA GLU A 185 2.61 4.49 -22.45
C GLU A 185 4.04 4.21 -22.93
N GLU A 186 5.05 4.46 -22.08
CA GLU A 186 6.46 4.14 -22.38
C GLU A 186 6.65 2.65 -22.64
N THR A 187 5.97 1.79 -21.87
CA THR A 187 5.98 0.34 -22.10
C THR A 187 5.42 0.00 -23.47
N ALA A 188 4.37 0.67 -23.94
CA ALA A 188 3.80 0.44 -25.25
C ALA A 188 4.77 0.83 -26.36
N GLU A 189 5.39 2.00 -26.27
CA GLU A 189 6.38 2.49 -27.23
C GLU A 189 7.61 1.57 -27.35
N ILE A 190 8.13 1.10 -26.20
CA ILE A 190 9.27 0.18 -26.15
C ILE A 190 8.91 -1.17 -26.79
N CYS A 191 7.68 -1.64 -26.58
CA CYS A 191 7.19 -2.88 -27.20
C CYS A 191 7.03 -2.74 -28.72
N GLU A 192 6.58 -1.60 -29.24
CA GLU A 192 6.47 -1.32 -30.65
C GLU A 192 7.84 -1.29 -31.35
N GLN A 193 8.88 -0.87 -30.61
CA GLN A 193 10.26 -0.86 -31.09
C GLN A 193 10.98 -2.22 -30.94
N ASP A 194 10.30 -3.27 -30.50
CA ASP A 194 10.86 -4.60 -30.20
C ASP A 194 12.04 -4.59 -29.19
N LYS A 195 12.01 -3.62 -28.24
CA LYS A 195 13.04 -3.41 -27.23
C LYS A 195 12.63 -3.90 -25.82
N LEU A 196 11.65 -4.77 -25.72
CA LEU A 196 11.11 -5.24 -24.43
C LEU A 196 12.18 -5.79 -23.49
N SER A 197 13.24 -6.41 -24.03
CA SER A 197 14.35 -6.95 -23.25
C SER A 197 15.07 -5.90 -22.39
N GLN A 198 15.04 -4.62 -22.78
CA GLN A 198 15.67 -3.53 -22.04
C GLN A 198 14.93 -3.14 -20.76
N MET A 199 13.64 -3.45 -20.68
CA MET A 199 12.80 -3.19 -19.50
C MET A 199 12.79 -4.34 -18.50
N LEU A 200 13.18 -5.54 -18.94
CA LEU A 200 13.06 -6.72 -18.11
C LEU A 200 14.19 -6.75 -17.08
N ILE A 201 13.82 -6.84 -15.82
CA ILE A 201 14.75 -7.14 -14.74
C ILE A 201 14.89 -8.67 -14.69
N PRO A 202 16.10 -9.22 -14.88
CA PRO A 202 16.35 -10.65 -14.70
C PRO A 202 15.95 -11.10 -13.30
N LEU A 203 15.44 -12.32 -13.17
CA LEU A 203 14.88 -12.80 -11.91
C LEU A 203 15.93 -12.92 -10.80
N ASP A 204 17.15 -13.34 -11.12
CA ASP A 204 18.31 -13.37 -10.23
C ASP A 204 18.61 -11.98 -9.67
N ARG A 205 18.67 -10.97 -10.50
CA ARG A 205 18.87 -9.58 -10.08
C ARG A 205 17.70 -9.06 -9.20
N ALA A 206 16.46 -9.45 -9.49
CA ALA A 206 15.32 -9.09 -8.65
C ALA A 206 15.46 -9.67 -7.23
N PHE A 207 16.01 -10.88 -7.09
CA PHE A 207 16.33 -11.46 -5.79
C PHE A 207 17.52 -10.78 -5.10
N GLU A 208 18.56 -10.40 -5.84
CA GLU A 208 19.72 -9.67 -5.30
C GLU A 208 19.31 -8.29 -4.77
N LEU A 209 18.54 -7.51 -5.53
CA LEU A 209 18.02 -6.22 -5.09
C LEU A 209 17.20 -6.33 -3.80
N SER A 210 16.46 -7.40 -3.67
CA SER A 210 15.66 -7.71 -2.49
C SER A 210 16.55 -8.07 -1.28
N LEU A 211 17.63 -8.81 -1.47
CA LEU A 211 18.56 -9.22 -0.41
C LEU A 211 19.43 -8.07 0.12
N ILE A 212 19.79 -7.10 -0.71
CA ILE A 212 20.55 -5.91 -0.30
C ILE A 212 19.82 -5.12 0.78
N HIS A 213 18.49 -5.05 0.72
CA HIS A 213 17.66 -4.36 1.72
C HIS A 213 17.44 -5.18 3.01
N ILE A 214 17.60 -6.50 2.95
CA ILE A 214 17.49 -7.39 4.13
C ILE A 214 18.80 -7.49 4.87
N SER A 215 19.94 -7.25 4.20
CA SER A 215 21.28 -7.49 4.70
C SER A 215 22.03 -6.24 5.17
N GLU A 216 21.35 -5.17 5.61
CA GLU A 216 22.05 -4.23 6.49
C GLU A 216 22.25 -4.91 7.84
N PRO A 217 23.48 -5.40 8.12
CA PRO A 217 23.69 -6.29 9.25
C PRO A 217 23.70 -5.48 10.52
N THR A 218 23.00 -5.95 11.49
CA THR A 218 23.50 -5.86 12.86
C THR A 218 24.94 -6.43 12.82
N ARG A 219 25.91 -5.57 12.69
CA ARG A 219 27.34 -5.91 12.73
C ARG A 219 27.57 -6.54 14.10
N LEU A 220 27.63 -7.86 14.15
CA LEU A 220 28.13 -8.59 15.28
C LEU A 220 29.53 -8.06 15.56
N GLN A 221 29.67 -7.18 16.54
CA GLN A 221 30.94 -6.90 17.17
C GLN A 221 31.33 -8.18 17.91
N LEU A 222 32.20 -8.95 17.28
CA LEU A 222 33.01 -9.94 18.00
C LEU A 222 33.84 -9.16 18.99
N ILE A 223 33.50 -9.26 20.24
CA ILE A 223 34.36 -8.86 21.36
C ILE A 223 35.42 -9.96 21.45
N SER A 224 36.64 -9.60 21.12
CA SER A 224 37.87 -10.37 21.40
C SER A 224 38.17 -10.30 22.89
#